data_cb90672563b42fe49ff61073e4d97c16
#
_entry.id   cb90672563b42fe49ff61073e4d97c16
#
_cell.length_a   1.000
_cell.length_b   1.000
_cell.length_c   1.000
_cell.angle_alpha   90.00
_cell.angle_beta   90.00
_cell.angle_gamma   90.00
#
_symmetry.space_group_name_H-M   'P 1'
#
loop_
_entity.id
_entity.type
_entity.pdbx_description
1 polymer ?
#
loop_
_entity_poly.entity_id
_entity_poly.type
_entity_poly.pdbx_seq_one_letter_code
_entity_poly.pdbx_strand_id
1 'polypeptide(L)' 'MKERILEILGKALPQIDFEASDALVDDGILDSLSIVTLVSELSMEFDIIFDLNELTPENLNSIDAIVETIQKLQK' A
#
# COMPACT_ATOMS: atom_id res chain seq x y z
N MET A 1 0.60 -5.24 12.68
CA MET A 1 0.55 -4.18 11.66
C MET A 1 0.28 -4.72 10.27
N LYS A 2 1.06 -5.68 9.82
CA LYS A 2 0.90 -6.24 8.48
C LYS A 2 -0.50 -6.84 8.26
N GLU A 3 -0.99 -7.59 9.22
CA GLU A 3 -2.30 -8.24 9.11
C GLU A 3 -3.43 -7.22 8.99
N ARG A 4 -3.32 -6.12 9.74
CA ARG A 4 -4.33 -5.08 9.66
C ARG A 4 -4.32 -4.40 8.29
N ILE A 5 -3.13 -4.15 7.76
CA ILE A 5 -3.00 -3.54 6.44
C ILE A 5 -3.57 -4.46 5.37
N LEU A 6 -3.28 -5.76 5.45
CA LEU A 6 -3.84 -6.73 4.52
C LEU A 6 -5.36 -6.77 4.60
N GLU A 7 -5.92 -6.66 5.80
CA GLU A 7 -7.36 -6.65 5.99
C GLU A 7 -7.98 -5.41 5.33
N ILE A 8 -7.38 -4.25 5.55
CA ILE A 8 -7.88 -3.00 4.97
C ILE A 8 -7.82 -3.06 3.45
N LEU A 9 -6.69 -3.48 2.91
CA LEU A 9 -6.50 -3.54 1.47
C LEU A 9 -7.36 -4.62 0.83
N GLY A 10 -7.59 -5.72 1.54
CA GLY A 10 -8.46 -6.79 1.06
C GLY A 10 -9.90 -6.34 0.87
N LYS A 11 -10.35 -5.39 1.68
CA LYS A 11 -11.69 -4.82 1.56
C LYS A 11 -11.75 -3.75 0.47
N ALA A 12 -10.71 -2.93 0.40
CA ALA A 12 -10.68 -1.82 -0.55
C ALA A 12 -10.36 -2.29 -1.97
N LEU A 13 -9.49 -3.27 -2.10
CA LEU A 13 -9.01 -3.78 -3.39
C LEU A 13 -9.08 -5.31 -3.40
N PRO A 14 -10.30 -5.89 -3.36
CA PRO A 14 -10.44 -7.33 -3.23
C PRO A 14 -9.93 -8.12 -4.42
N GLN A 15 -9.75 -7.48 -5.56
CA GLN A 15 -9.25 -8.14 -6.76
C GLN A 15 -7.75 -8.31 -6.77
N ILE A 16 -7.03 -7.72 -5.80
CA ILE A 16 -5.58 -7.77 -5.76
C ILE A 16 -5.10 -8.70 -4.65
N ASP A 17 -4.19 -9.61 -4.99
CA ASP A 17 -3.51 -10.45 -4.02
C ASP A 17 -2.17 -9.80 -3.69
N PHE A 18 -2.12 -9.10 -2.57
CA PHE A 18 -0.93 -8.34 -2.18
C PHE A 18 0.24 -9.22 -1.77
N GLU A 19 -0.01 -10.51 -1.58
CA GLU A 19 1.05 -11.43 -1.21
C GLU A 19 1.56 -12.24 -2.40
N ALA A 20 0.99 -12.05 -3.58
CA ALA A 20 1.35 -12.82 -4.76
C ALA A 20 2.69 -12.40 -5.37
N SER A 21 3.17 -11.19 -5.07
CA SER A 21 4.36 -10.67 -5.72
C SER A 21 5.06 -9.66 -4.82
N ASP A 22 6.37 -9.56 -4.95
CA ASP A 22 7.17 -8.52 -4.31
C ASP A 22 7.43 -7.36 -5.26
N ALA A 23 6.80 -7.37 -6.42
CA ALA A 23 6.96 -6.32 -7.43
C ALA A 23 5.58 -5.88 -7.91
N LEU A 24 4.70 -5.53 -6.96
CA LEU A 24 3.31 -5.20 -7.25
C LEU A 24 3.17 -4.07 -8.27
N VAL A 25 3.99 -3.04 -8.14
CA VAL A 25 3.96 -1.92 -9.06
C VAL A 25 4.64 -2.27 -10.38
N ASP A 26 5.82 -2.88 -10.31
CA ASP A 26 6.59 -3.22 -11.49
C ASP A 26 5.90 -4.27 -12.35
N ASP A 27 5.18 -5.20 -11.73
CA ASP A 27 4.45 -6.24 -12.44
C ASP A 27 3.08 -5.75 -12.96
N GLY A 28 2.72 -4.51 -12.65
CA GLY A 28 1.45 -3.95 -13.09
C GLY A 28 0.24 -4.42 -12.31
N ILE A 29 0.45 -5.09 -11.17
CA ILE A 29 -0.66 -5.52 -10.32
C ILE A 29 -1.31 -4.31 -9.68
N LEU A 30 -0.49 -3.34 -9.24
CA LEU A 30 -0.98 -2.06 -8.74
C LEU A 30 -0.87 -1.03 -9.86
N ASP A 31 -2.01 -0.63 -10.41
CA ASP A 31 -2.04 0.46 -11.39
C ASP A 31 -2.29 1.79 -10.68
N SER A 32 -2.40 2.87 -11.45
CA SER A 32 -2.55 4.21 -10.90
C SER A 32 -3.79 4.35 -10.02
N LEU A 33 -4.90 3.78 -10.45
CA LEU A 33 -6.15 3.85 -9.68
C LEU A 33 -6.06 3.05 -8.40
N SER A 34 -5.45 1.88 -8.47
CA SER A 34 -5.27 1.04 -7.28
C SER A 34 -4.37 1.72 -6.27
N ILE A 35 -3.32 2.38 -6.73
CA ILE A 35 -2.41 3.11 -5.85
C ILE A 35 -3.15 4.25 -5.14
N VAL A 36 -3.97 5.00 -5.88
CA VAL A 36 -4.76 6.09 -5.29
C VAL A 36 -5.70 5.55 -4.21
N THR A 37 -6.38 4.44 -4.50
CA THR A 37 -7.29 3.82 -3.53
C THR A 37 -6.53 3.36 -2.29
N LEU A 38 -5.41 2.67 -2.50
CA LEU A 38 -4.57 2.18 -1.41
C LEU A 38 -4.12 3.32 -0.50
N VAL A 39 -3.61 4.39 -1.11
CA VAL A 39 -3.13 5.54 -0.36
C VAL A 39 -4.25 6.20 0.43
N SER A 40 -5.43 6.37 -0.19
CA SER A 40 -6.58 6.97 0.48
C SER A 40 -7.00 6.15 1.69
N GLU A 41 -7.13 4.84 1.51
CA GLU A 41 -7.59 3.97 2.60
C GLU A 41 -6.61 3.95 3.76
N LEU A 42 -5.33 3.82 3.45
CA LEU A 42 -4.32 3.75 4.50
C LEU A 42 -4.12 5.09 5.19
N SER A 43 -4.24 6.19 4.44
CA SER A 43 -4.13 7.53 5.03
C SER A 43 -5.23 7.77 6.06
N MET A 44 -6.45 7.36 5.74
CA MET A 44 -7.58 7.54 6.66
C MET A 44 -7.47 6.61 7.87
N GLU A 45 -7.07 5.38 7.61
CA GLU A 45 -7.06 4.36 8.65
C GLU A 45 -5.98 4.61 9.70
N PHE A 46 -4.83 5.12 9.27
CA PHE A 46 -3.69 5.34 10.16
C PHE A 46 -3.41 6.82 10.44
N ASP A 47 -4.27 7.70 9.92
CA ASP A 47 -4.15 9.15 10.13
C ASP A 47 -2.76 9.64 9.73
N ILE A 48 -2.32 9.27 8.54
CA ILE A 48 -1.03 9.66 7.99
C ILE A 48 -1.23 10.34 6.64
N ILE A 49 -0.18 11.04 6.19
CA ILE A 49 -0.20 11.69 4.89
C ILE A 49 0.93 11.12 4.04
N PHE A 50 0.55 10.59 2.87
CA PHE A 50 1.54 10.14 1.88
C PHE A 50 1.98 11.32 1.04
N ASP A 51 3.27 11.62 1.07
CA ASP A 51 3.87 12.61 0.19
C ASP A 51 4.09 11.97 -1.18
N LEU A 52 4.16 12.79 -2.22
CA LEU A 52 4.47 12.27 -3.56
C LEU A 52 5.77 11.49 -3.58
N ASN A 53 6.72 11.89 -2.75
CA ASN A 53 8.01 11.21 -2.65
C ASN A 53 7.89 9.79 -2.09
N GLU A 54 6.79 9.49 -1.43
CA GLU A 54 6.56 8.16 -0.85
C GLU A 54 5.89 7.21 -1.84
N LEU A 55 5.37 7.73 -2.95
CA LEU A 55 4.61 6.94 -3.93
C LEU A 55 5.55 6.38 -5.00
N THR A 56 6.56 5.63 -4.57
CA THR A 56 7.53 5.04 -5.46
C THR A 56 7.34 3.53 -5.49
N PRO A 57 7.80 2.87 -6.58
CA PRO A 57 7.74 1.40 -6.61
C PRO A 57 8.46 0.77 -5.42
N GLU A 58 9.56 1.36 -4.99
CA GLU A 58 10.32 0.82 -3.85
C GLU A 58 9.49 0.75 -2.59
N ASN A 59 8.58 1.69 -2.40
CA ASN A 59 7.75 1.75 -1.20
C ASN A 59 6.46 0.94 -1.33
N LEU A 60 6.05 0.61 -2.55
CA LEU A 60 4.75 0.01 -2.80
C LEU A 60 4.79 -1.35 -3.49
N ASN A 61 5.98 -1.85 -3.81
CA ASN A 61 6.11 -3.10 -4.56
C ASN A 61 5.70 -4.34 -3.77
N SER A 62 5.77 -4.30 -2.46
CA SER A 62 5.41 -5.46 -1.64
C SER A 62 4.63 -5.02 -0.43
N ILE A 63 3.91 -5.97 0.17
CA ILE A 63 3.17 -5.67 1.39
C ILE A 63 4.14 -5.27 2.51
N ASP A 64 5.31 -5.88 2.56
CA ASP A 64 6.31 -5.51 3.57
C ASP A 64 6.83 -4.09 3.37
N ALA A 65 7.03 -3.67 2.12
CA ALA A 65 7.45 -2.31 1.82
C ALA A 65 6.37 -1.31 2.22
N ILE A 66 5.11 -1.65 1.98
CA ILE A 66 3.98 -0.80 2.36
C ILE A 66 3.93 -0.66 3.88
N VAL A 67 4.11 -1.76 4.60
CA VAL A 67 4.12 -1.73 6.07
C VAL A 67 5.22 -0.82 6.59
N GLU A 68 6.43 -0.96 6.05
CA GLU A 68 7.55 -0.11 6.46
C GLU A 68 7.28 1.36 6.20
N THR A 69 6.69 1.66 5.05
CA THR A 69 6.38 3.05 4.70
C THR A 69 5.39 3.65 5.68
N ILE A 70 4.35 2.90 6.03
CA ILE A 70 3.36 3.36 6.99
C ILE A 70 3.99 3.60 8.35
N GLN A 71 4.85 2.69 8.80
CA GLN A 71 5.52 2.83 10.10
C GLN A 71 6.40 4.08 10.14
N LYS A 72 7.06 4.40 9.03
CA LYS A 72 7.87 5.61 8.94
C LYS A 72 7.00 6.86 9.03
N LEU A 73 5.83 6.84 8.43
CA LEU A 73 4.94 7.99 8.40
C LEU A 73 4.18 8.17 9.71
N GLN A 74 4.01 7.11 10.48
CA GLN A 74 3.29 7.19 11.74
C GLN A 74 4.05 7.92 12.85
N LYS A 75 5.31 7.72 12.90
CA LYS A 75 6.20 8.32 13.92
C LYS A 75 5.55 8.67 15.21
#